data_520da7c00621c886fe93b04ce7202c2d
#
_entry.id   520da7c00621c886fe93b04ce7202c2d
#
_cell.length_a   1.000
_cell.length_b   1.000
_cell.length_c   1.000
_cell.angle_alpha   90.00
_cell.angle_beta   90.00
_cell.angle_gamma   90.00
#
_symmetry.space_group_name_H-M   'P 1'
#
loop_
_entity.id
_entity.type
_entity.pdbx_description
1 polymer ?
#
loop_
_entity_poly.entity_id
_entity_poly.type
_entity_poly.pdbx_seq_one_letter_code
_entity_poly.pdbx_strand_id
1 'polypeptide(L)'
;MNRNNNRLYIEVESKAFYSKFKKYCSGLRLLNSEIFSLALALGYQSNIRKPLERKVGFIRYETISQELYSLMILIAIEEFGNDYNWVNNPLDMFDIAEEYANAGIRILIDVISDFDNDFDSFLIENILSAYEQIDFQSNFKHFHME
;
A
#
# COMPACT_ATOMS: atom_id res chain seq x y z
N MET A 1 21.03 6.13 7.72
CA MET A 1 20.69 4.85 8.34
C MET A 1 20.91 3.73 7.31
N ASN A 2 21.80 2.80 7.61
CA ASN A 2 22.11 1.72 6.66
C ASN A 2 20.95 0.73 6.58
N ARG A 3 20.37 0.58 5.38
CA ARG A 3 19.41 -0.46 5.09
C ARG A 3 20.14 -1.80 4.90
N ASN A 4 20.60 -2.38 6.00
CA ASN A 4 21.40 -3.61 5.92
C ASN A 4 20.59 -4.90 5.76
N ASN A 5 19.25 -4.82 5.72
CA ASN A 5 18.43 -6.01 5.89
C ASN A 5 17.62 -6.44 4.67
N ASN A 6 17.80 -5.84 3.50
CA ASN A 6 17.06 -6.18 2.29
C ASN A 6 15.54 -6.35 2.54
N ARG A 7 14.95 -5.43 3.28
CA ARG A 7 13.54 -5.47 3.64
C ARG A 7 12.89 -4.12 3.53
N LEU A 8 11.59 -4.12 3.23
CA LEU A 8 10.74 -2.97 3.48
C LEU A 8 10.52 -2.85 4.98
N TYR A 9 10.51 -1.61 5.46
CA TYR A 9 10.35 -1.30 6.87
C TYR A 9 8.94 -0.83 7.18
N ILE A 10 8.50 -1.10 8.40
CA ILE A 10 7.31 -0.48 8.98
C ILE A 10 7.69 0.16 10.30
N GLU A 11 6.82 1.04 10.79
CA GLU A 11 6.93 1.56 12.15
C GLU A 11 6.76 0.43 13.15
N VAL A 12 7.56 0.39 14.22
CA VAL A 12 7.48 -0.66 15.25
C VAL A 12 6.05 -0.80 15.78
N GLU A 13 5.39 0.32 16.05
CA GLU A 13 4.01 0.33 16.56
C GLU A 13 3.00 -0.23 15.56
N SER A 14 3.31 -0.15 14.28
CA SER A 14 2.42 -0.63 13.22
C SER A 14 2.31 -2.15 13.17
N LYS A 15 3.23 -2.89 13.77
CA LYS A 15 3.12 -4.36 13.84
C LYS A 15 1.79 -4.80 14.41
N ALA A 16 1.31 -4.10 15.45
CA ALA A 16 0.04 -4.39 16.08
C ALA A 16 -1.14 -4.17 15.12
N PHE A 17 -1.05 -3.15 14.26
CA PHE A 17 -2.07 -2.87 13.26
C PHE A 17 -2.13 -3.96 12.19
N TYR A 18 -1.00 -4.42 11.70
CA TYR A 18 -0.93 -5.52 10.75
C TYR A 18 -1.50 -6.80 11.34
N SER A 19 -1.16 -7.12 12.58
CA SER A 19 -1.67 -8.29 13.28
C SER A 19 -3.19 -8.20 13.48
N LYS A 20 -3.69 -7.03 13.86
CA LYS A 20 -5.12 -6.79 14.05
C LYS A 20 -5.88 -6.96 12.74
N PHE A 21 -5.33 -6.45 11.65
CA PHE A 21 -5.96 -6.59 10.33
C PHE A 21 -6.00 -8.05 9.87
N LYS A 22 -4.89 -8.78 10.04
CA LYS A 22 -4.85 -10.22 9.73
C LYS A 22 -5.91 -11.00 10.51
N LYS A 23 -6.04 -10.71 11.79
CA LYS A 23 -7.01 -11.37 12.66
C LYS A 23 -8.43 -11.05 12.24
N TYR A 24 -8.67 -9.79 11.87
CA TYR A 24 -9.96 -9.34 11.38
C TYR A 24 -10.36 -10.04 10.07
N CYS A 25 -9.39 -10.28 9.20
CA CYS A 25 -9.57 -10.93 7.90
C CYS A 25 -9.08 -12.38 7.90
N SER A 26 -9.20 -13.11 9.01
CA SER A 26 -8.61 -14.44 9.16
C SER A 26 -9.04 -15.43 8.09
N GLY A 27 -10.25 -15.29 7.54
CA GLY A 27 -10.76 -16.13 6.46
C GLY A 27 -10.05 -15.96 5.13
N LEU A 28 -9.39 -14.81 4.91
CA LEU A 28 -8.72 -14.49 3.65
C LEU A 28 -7.25 -14.92 3.63
N ARG A 29 -6.64 -15.20 4.75
CA ARG A 29 -5.23 -15.62 4.87
C ARG A 29 -4.27 -14.67 4.18
N LEU A 30 -4.42 -13.37 4.43
CA LEU A 30 -3.61 -12.33 3.80
C LEU A 30 -2.14 -12.39 4.24
N LEU A 31 -1.25 -12.20 3.30
CA LEU A 31 0.18 -12.05 3.57
C LEU A 31 0.49 -10.61 4.00
N ASN A 32 1.59 -10.43 4.73
CA ASN A 32 2.06 -9.10 5.12
C ASN A 32 2.24 -8.16 3.93
N SER A 33 2.78 -8.69 2.82
CA SER A 33 2.98 -7.92 1.59
C SER A 33 1.65 -7.46 0.98
N GLU A 34 0.61 -8.27 1.07
CA GLU A 34 -0.72 -7.91 0.57
C GLU A 34 -1.35 -6.80 1.41
N ILE A 35 -1.22 -6.88 2.74
CA ILE A 35 -1.70 -5.83 3.64
C ILE A 35 -0.90 -4.54 3.42
N PHE A 36 0.41 -4.65 3.24
CA PHE A 36 1.26 -3.51 2.92
C PHE A 36 0.81 -2.83 1.63
N SER A 37 0.48 -3.61 0.61
CA SER A 37 -0.03 -3.07 -0.67
C SER A 37 -1.33 -2.30 -0.48
N LEU A 38 -2.26 -2.82 0.31
CA LEU A 38 -3.51 -2.11 0.64
C LEU A 38 -3.23 -0.82 1.39
N ALA A 39 -2.37 -0.88 2.39
CA ALA A 39 -2.00 0.29 3.18
C ALA A 39 -1.33 1.35 2.31
N LEU A 40 -0.42 0.94 1.43
CA LEU A 40 0.25 1.81 0.48
C LEU A 40 -0.75 2.52 -0.43
N ALA A 41 -1.69 1.75 -1.01
CA ALA A 41 -2.70 2.30 -1.90
C ALA A 41 -3.59 3.32 -1.17
N LEU A 42 -4.01 3.02 0.05
CA LEU A 42 -4.85 3.94 0.84
C LEU A 42 -4.11 5.21 1.23
N GLY A 43 -2.86 5.09 1.66
CA GLY A 43 -2.04 6.25 1.99
C GLY A 43 -1.81 7.15 0.78
N TYR A 44 -1.50 6.55 -0.35
CA TYR A 44 -1.30 7.29 -1.59
C TYR A 44 -2.60 7.96 -2.07
N GLN A 45 -3.70 7.23 -2.08
CA GLN A 45 -5.01 7.77 -2.48
C GLN A 45 -5.43 8.94 -1.58
N SER A 46 -5.14 8.85 -0.29
CA SER A 46 -5.46 9.89 0.68
C SER A 46 -4.45 11.04 0.66
N ASN A 47 -3.35 10.89 -0.08
CA ASN A 47 -2.27 11.84 -0.18
C ASN A 47 -1.66 12.17 1.19
N ILE A 48 -1.49 11.16 2.03
CA ILE A 48 -0.93 11.28 3.38
C ILE A 48 0.31 10.42 3.49
N ARG A 49 1.44 11.05 3.82
CA ARG A 49 2.71 10.39 4.11
C ARG A 49 3.05 10.60 5.58
N LYS A 50 3.43 9.53 6.25
CA LYS A 50 3.87 9.61 7.64
C LYS A 50 5.27 9.02 7.78
N PRO A 51 6.29 9.84 8.04
CA PRO A 51 7.64 9.33 8.24
C PRO A 51 7.71 8.30 9.35
N LEU A 52 8.58 7.31 9.18
CA LEU A 52 8.84 6.30 10.19
C LEU A 52 9.88 6.82 11.18
N GLU A 53 9.59 6.74 12.47
CA GLU A 53 10.51 7.14 13.54
C GLU A 53 11.32 5.95 14.04
N ARG A 54 10.64 4.84 14.32
CA ARG A 54 11.26 3.60 14.82
C ARG A 54 10.99 2.48 13.84
N LYS A 55 11.95 2.23 12.98
CA LYS A 55 11.84 1.29 11.87
C LYS A 55 12.14 -0.14 12.28
N VAL A 56 11.38 -1.07 11.73
CA VAL A 56 11.67 -2.51 11.82
C VAL A 56 11.47 -3.13 10.46
N GLY A 57 12.37 -4.04 10.08
CA GLY A 57 12.26 -4.79 8.82
C GLY A 57 11.03 -5.70 8.87
N PHE A 58 10.25 -5.72 7.80
CA PHE A 58 8.96 -6.40 7.79
C PHE A 58 8.78 -7.32 6.58
N ILE A 59 9.04 -6.83 5.37
CA ILE A 59 8.85 -7.58 4.14
C ILE A 59 10.19 -7.74 3.43
N ARG A 60 10.59 -8.98 3.17
CA ARG A 60 11.82 -9.26 2.42
C ARG A 60 11.65 -8.82 0.97
N TYR A 61 12.68 -8.21 0.38
CA TYR A 61 12.64 -7.78 -1.02
C TYR A 61 12.31 -8.94 -1.97
N GLU A 62 12.77 -10.14 -1.64
CA GLU A 62 12.55 -11.36 -2.45
C GLU A 62 11.07 -11.74 -2.50
N THR A 63 10.27 -11.33 -1.51
CA THR A 63 8.85 -11.67 -1.43
C THR A 63 7.93 -10.55 -1.95
N ILE A 64 8.51 -9.47 -2.45
CA ILE A 64 7.73 -8.39 -3.06
C ILE A 64 7.15 -8.91 -4.37
N SER A 65 5.82 -8.86 -4.49
CA SER A 65 5.14 -9.25 -5.71
C SER A 65 5.41 -8.24 -6.83
N GLN A 66 5.22 -8.70 -8.07
CA GLN A 66 5.34 -7.80 -9.22
C GLN A 66 4.31 -6.67 -9.14
N GLU A 67 3.13 -6.95 -8.64
CA GLU A 67 2.05 -5.96 -8.46
C GLU A 67 2.46 -4.88 -7.46
N LEU A 68 2.99 -5.27 -6.32
CA LEU A 68 3.47 -4.31 -5.32
C LEU A 68 4.63 -3.47 -5.86
N TYR A 69 5.57 -4.11 -6.53
CA TYR A 69 6.71 -3.42 -7.12
C TYR A 69 6.26 -2.41 -8.17
N SER A 70 5.32 -2.79 -9.03
CA SER A 70 4.74 -1.90 -10.04
C SER A 70 4.02 -0.71 -9.42
N LEU A 71 3.29 -0.93 -8.33
CA LEU A 71 2.62 0.15 -7.60
C LEU A 71 3.65 1.14 -7.04
N MET A 72 4.73 0.64 -6.45
CA MET A 72 5.80 1.49 -5.93
C MET A 72 6.46 2.32 -7.05
N ILE A 73 6.68 1.71 -8.22
CA ILE A 73 7.24 2.42 -9.39
C ILE A 73 6.30 3.55 -9.83
N LEU A 74 5.00 3.28 -9.94
CA LEU A 74 4.03 4.29 -10.35
C LEU A 74 3.99 5.47 -9.38
N ILE A 75 4.04 5.18 -8.09
CA ILE A 75 4.07 6.21 -7.05
C ILE A 75 5.36 7.04 -7.15
N ALA A 76 6.50 6.38 -7.38
CA ALA A 76 7.78 7.06 -7.52
C ALA A 76 7.81 7.98 -8.74
N ILE A 77 7.28 7.52 -9.87
CA ILE A 77 7.18 8.34 -11.08
C ILE A 77 6.41 9.64 -10.80
N GLU A 78 5.31 9.53 -10.08
CA GLU A 78 4.47 10.69 -9.77
C GLU A 78 5.13 11.61 -8.74
N GLU A 79 5.75 11.04 -7.71
CA GLU A 79 6.38 11.81 -6.63
C GLU A 79 7.65 12.54 -7.08
N PHE A 80 8.47 11.90 -7.89
CA PHE A 80 9.74 12.47 -8.31
C PHE A 80 9.65 13.29 -9.60
N GLY A 81 8.52 13.20 -10.32
CA GLY A 81 8.33 13.94 -11.57
C GLY A 81 9.40 13.63 -12.59
N ASN A 82 10.20 14.67 -12.97
CA ASN A 82 11.28 14.55 -13.96
C ASN A 82 12.62 14.11 -13.38
N ASP A 83 12.70 13.88 -12.07
CA ASP A 83 13.91 13.37 -11.42
C ASP A 83 13.91 11.85 -11.45
N TYR A 84 14.80 11.26 -12.24
CA TYR A 84 14.88 9.81 -12.42
C TYR A 84 16.04 9.17 -11.64
N ASN A 85 16.65 9.88 -10.69
CA ASN A 85 17.77 9.36 -9.90
C ASN A 85 17.38 8.11 -9.09
N TRP A 86 16.13 8.00 -8.70
CA TRP A 86 15.62 6.83 -7.95
C TRP A 86 15.69 5.54 -8.75
N VAL A 87 15.75 5.61 -10.08
CA VAL A 87 15.89 4.41 -10.94
C VAL A 87 17.18 3.67 -10.62
N ASN A 88 18.25 4.42 -10.36
CA ASN A 88 19.55 3.87 -10.00
C ASN A 88 19.70 3.65 -8.48
N ASN A 89 18.80 4.24 -7.69
CA ASN A 89 18.81 4.11 -6.23
C ASN A 89 17.38 3.81 -5.75
N PRO A 90 16.92 2.55 -5.84
CA PRO A 90 15.55 2.18 -5.49
C PRO A 90 15.20 2.39 -4.02
N LEU A 91 16.17 2.67 -3.17
CA LEU A 91 15.92 2.95 -1.75
C LEU A 91 15.03 4.18 -1.56
N ASP A 92 15.17 5.19 -2.41
CA ASP A 92 14.32 6.38 -2.36
C ASP A 92 12.85 6.03 -2.64
N MET A 93 12.63 5.14 -3.60
CA MET A 93 11.29 4.62 -3.91
C MET A 93 10.71 3.86 -2.72
N PHE A 94 11.50 3.01 -2.08
CA PHE A 94 11.07 2.24 -0.92
C PHE A 94 10.74 3.16 0.27
N ASP A 95 11.54 4.18 0.51
CA ASP A 95 11.30 5.16 1.58
C ASP A 95 9.92 5.82 1.43
N ILE A 96 9.58 6.27 0.23
CA ILE A 96 8.28 6.88 -0.05
C ILE A 96 7.15 5.89 0.16
N ALA A 97 7.30 4.67 -0.36
CA ALA A 97 6.30 3.63 -0.20
C ALA A 97 6.05 3.31 1.28
N GLU A 98 7.11 3.23 2.06
CA GLU A 98 7.01 2.97 3.50
C GLU A 98 6.27 4.07 4.23
N GLU A 99 6.49 5.33 3.86
CA GLU A 99 5.80 6.47 4.47
C GLU A 99 4.31 6.50 4.14
N TYR A 100 3.95 6.24 2.88
CA TYR A 100 2.54 6.12 2.50
C TYR A 100 1.87 4.94 3.17
N ALA A 101 2.52 3.78 3.22
CA ALA A 101 1.98 2.62 3.89
C ALA A 101 1.83 2.84 5.40
N ASN A 102 2.73 3.61 6.01
CA ASN A 102 2.64 3.96 7.43
C ASN A 102 1.39 4.79 7.74
N ALA A 103 1.05 5.74 6.88
CA ALA A 103 -0.21 6.46 6.99
C ALA A 103 -1.41 5.55 6.66
N GLY A 104 -1.28 4.77 5.60
CA GLY A 104 -2.36 3.94 5.10
C GLY A 104 -2.81 2.84 6.05
N ILE A 105 -1.89 2.22 6.78
CA ILE A 105 -2.27 1.17 7.74
C ILE A 105 -3.13 1.74 8.87
N ARG A 106 -2.90 2.97 9.28
CA ARG A 106 -3.71 3.64 10.30
C ARG A 106 -5.11 3.94 9.78
N ILE A 107 -5.20 4.40 8.54
CA ILE A 107 -6.48 4.62 7.87
C ILE A 107 -7.26 3.30 7.78
N LEU A 108 -6.58 2.23 7.38
CA LEU A 108 -7.18 0.91 7.25
C LEU A 108 -7.76 0.41 8.58
N ILE A 109 -7.01 0.59 9.68
CA ILE A 109 -7.46 0.18 11.01
C ILE A 109 -8.66 1.02 11.46
N ASP A 110 -8.66 2.31 11.20
CA ASP A 110 -9.79 3.18 11.54
C ASP A 110 -11.05 2.78 10.79
N VAL A 111 -10.90 2.45 9.51
CA VAL A 111 -12.02 2.03 8.67
C VAL A 111 -12.62 0.72 9.17
N ILE A 112 -11.81 -0.29 9.47
CA ILE A 112 -12.35 -1.57 9.96
C ILE A 112 -12.98 -1.45 11.34
N SER A 113 -12.53 -0.49 12.15
CA SER A 113 -13.13 -0.21 13.45
C SER A 113 -14.54 0.37 13.31
N ASP A 114 -14.76 1.17 12.26
CA ASP A 114 -16.07 1.77 11.98
C ASP A 114 -17.08 0.74 11.45
N PHE A 115 -16.62 -0.29 10.76
CA PHE A 115 -17.49 -1.30 10.15
C PHE A 115 -17.81 -2.49 11.06
N ASP A 116 -17.31 -2.51 12.29
CA ASP A 116 -17.71 -3.38 13.41
C ASP A 116 -17.97 -4.84 13.02
N ASN A 117 -16.94 -5.53 12.51
CA ASN A 117 -16.93 -6.94 12.10
C ASN A 117 -17.53 -7.25 10.73
N ASP A 118 -17.95 -6.29 9.95
CA ASP A 118 -18.44 -6.53 8.58
C ASP A 118 -17.45 -6.09 7.53
N PHE A 119 -16.21 -6.58 7.66
CA PHE A 119 -15.14 -6.27 6.74
C PHE A 119 -15.39 -6.78 5.32
N ASP A 120 -16.07 -7.91 5.20
CA ASP A 120 -16.40 -8.47 3.89
C ASP A 120 -17.30 -7.51 3.11
N SER A 121 -18.29 -6.92 3.76
CA SER A 121 -19.14 -5.91 3.14
C SER A 121 -18.36 -4.65 2.77
N PHE A 122 -17.43 -4.22 3.63
CA PHE A 122 -16.56 -3.10 3.33
C PHE A 122 -15.70 -3.35 2.10
N LEU A 123 -15.06 -4.52 2.03
CA LEU A 123 -14.25 -4.90 0.87
C LEU A 123 -15.08 -4.96 -0.40
N ILE A 124 -16.26 -5.58 -0.32
CA ILE A 124 -17.15 -5.72 -1.47
C ILE A 124 -17.58 -4.34 -1.98
N GLU A 125 -18.02 -3.45 -1.08
CA GLU A 125 -18.47 -2.11 -1.48
C GLU A 125 -17.35 -1.26 -2.07
N ASN A 126 -16.18 -1.24 -1.43
CA ASN A 126 -15.10 -0.32 -1.83
C ASN A 126 -14.26 -0.88 -2.98
N ILE A 127 -13.98 -2.17 -3.00
CA ILE A 127 -13.18 -2.78 -4.06
C ILE A 127 -14.01 -2.91 -5.34
N LEU A 128 -15.27 -3.34 -5.25
CA LEU A 128 -16.15 -3.39 -6.40
C LEU A 128 -16.42 -1.99 -6.96
N SER A 129 -16.64 -1.02 -6.09
CA SER A 129 -16.85 0.37 -6.51
C SER A 129 -15.64 0.92 -7.24
N ALA A 130 -14.43 0.69 -6.71
CA ALA A 130 -13.19 1.08 -7.36
C ALA A 130 -12.98 0.34 -8.68
N TYR A 131 -13.29 -0.94 -8.72
CA TYR A 131 -13.19 -1.76 -9.92
C TYR A 131 -14.16 -1.29 -11.00
N GLU A 132 -15.40 -1.00 -10.65
CA GLU A 132 -16.39 -0.46 -11.57
C GLU A 132 -15.96 0.90 -12.15
N GLN A 133 -15.38 1.77 -11.35
CA GLN A 133 -14.86 3.05 -11.82
C GLN A 133 -13.71 2.87 -12.81
N ILE A 134 -12.79 1.95 -12.53
CA ILE A 134 -11.66 1.66 -13.42
C ILE A 134 -12.17 1.07 -14.73
N ASP A 135 -13.10 0.13 -14.68
CA ASP A 135 -13.68 -0.51 -15.86
C ASP A 135 -14.43 0.50 -16.72
N PHE A 136 -15.20 1.38 -16.10
CA PHE A 136 -15.91 2.46 -16.79
C PHE A 136 -14.94 3.42 -17.48
N GLN A 137 -13.89 3.84 -16.80
CA GLN A 137 -12.89 4.73 -17.38
C GLN A 137 -12.11 4.06 -18.50
N SER A 138 -11.79 2.79 -18.35
CA SER A 138 -11.07 2.01 -19.35
C SER A 138 -11.93 1.84 -20.61
N ASN A 139 -13.19 1.48 -20.45
CA ASN A 139 -14.14 1.37 -21.55
C ASN A 139 -14.37 2.71 -22.24
N PHE A 140 -14.48 3.79 -21.49
CA PHE A 140 -14.67 5.13 -22.01
C PHE A 140 -13.45 5.58 -22.83
N LYS A 141 -12.23 5.34 -22.34
CA LYS A 141 -11.01 5.64 -23.08
C LYS A 141 -10.91 4.82 -24.38
N HIS A 142 -11.30 3.57 -24.33
CA HIS A 142 -11.29 2.69 -25.50
C HIS A 142 -12.25 3.20 -26.56
N PHE A 143 -13.41 3.67 -26.17
CA PHE A 143 -14.40 4.25 -27.07
C PHE A 143 -13.93 5.54 -27.76
N HIS A 144 -13.11 6.33 -27.10
CA HIS A 144 -12.62 7.60 -27.64
C HIS A 144 -11.35 7.46 -28.48
N MET A 145 -10.70 6.31 -28.47
CA MET A 145 -9.49 6.06 -29.28
C MET A 145 -9.79 5.48 -30.67
N GLU A 146 -11.06 5.22 -30.95
CA GLU A 146 -11.53 4.89 -32.29
C GLU A 146 -12.01 6.17 -33.00
#